data_e71503abc387f92bce655cc79fd5e70b
#
_entry.id   e71503abc387f92bce655cc79fd5e70b
#
_cell.length_a   1.000
_cell.length_b   1.000
_cell.length_c   1.000
_cell.angle_alpha   90.00
_cell.angle_beta   90.00
_cell.angle_gamma   90.00
#
_symmetry.space_group_name_H-M   'P 1'
#
loop_
_entity.id
_entity.type
_entity.pdbx_description
1 polymer ?
#
loop_
_entity_poly.entity_id
_entity_poly.type
_entity_poly.pdbx_seq_one_letter_code
_entity_poly.pdbx_strand_id
1 'polypeptide(L)'
;YTVQSKPTLNNINLTIYEGEKVLIAGPSGSGKSTLANCINGLIPFSTDIEISGSLKIKGKETKDLSVFEISKMVGTVLQDPDSQFIGLTVAEDIAFKLENNCVSQEEMKKKVNYVSKIVDIENRLDLAPYSLSGGQKQRVTLAGTIVDDVDILLFDEPLASLDPAAGKASIELI
;
A
#
# COMPACT_ATOMS: atom_id res chain seq x y z
N TYR A 1 14.52 -2.84 -16.85
CA TYR A 1 15.66 -1.94 -16.59
C TYR A 1 16.55 -1.94 -17.82
N THR A 2 16.84 -0.78 -18.38
CA THR A 2 17.59 -0.58 -19.65
C THR A 2 19.03 -1.13 -19.64
N VAL A 3 19.53 -1.54 -18.48
CA VAL A 3 20.91 -2.07 -18.30
C VAL A 3 20.94 -3.59 -18.16
N GLN A 4 19.80 -4.26 -18.06
CA GLN A 4 19.74 -5.72 -17.87
C GLN A 4 19.50 -6.43 -19.20
N SER A 5 20.31 -7.46 -19.49
CA SER A 5 20.20 -8.29 -20.69
C SER A 5 18.99 -9.24 -20.70
N LYS A 6 18.29 -9.36 -19.56
CA LYS A 6 17.08 -10.19 -19.40
C LYS A 6 16.00 -9.41 -18.65
N PRO A 7 14.72 -9.56 -19.00
CA PRO A 7 13.63 -8.92 -18.28
C PRO A 7 13.55 -9.46 -16.84
N THR A 8 13.29 -8.56 -15.88
CA THR A 8 13.09 -8.92 -14.45
C THR A 8 11.83 -9.77 -14.27
N LEU A 9 10.77 -9.41 -14.99
CA LEU A 9 9.53 -10.19 -15.08
C LEU A 9 9.42 -10.73 -16.51
N ASN A 10 9.21 -12.01 -16.65
CA ASN A 10 9.12 -12.66 -17.96
C ASN A 10 7.91 -13.59 -18.03
N ASN A 11 7.03 -13.31 -18.99
CA ASN A 11 5.85 -14.12 -19.28
C ASN A 11 4.97 -14.40 -18.04
N ILE A 12 4.68 -13.35 -17.26
CA ILE A 12 3.78 -13.45 -16.12
C ILE A 12 2.34 -13.54 -16.60
N ASN A 13 1.67 -14.62 -16.25
CA ASN A 13 0.24 -14.84 -16.50
C ASN A 13 -0.43 -15.09 -15.14
N LEU A 14 -1.14 -14.09 -14.62
CA LEU A 14 -1.78 -14.13 -13.31
C LEU A 14 -3.15 -13.47 -13.42
N THR A 15 -4.16 -14.11 -12.86
CA THR A 15 -5.50 -13.52 -12.66
C THR A 15 -5.84 -13.66 -11.20
N ILE A 16 -6.29 -12.58 -10.58
CA ILE A 16 -6.73 -12.52 -9.19
C ILE A 16 -8.17 -12.05 -9.19
N TYR A 17 -9.04 -12.74 -8.48
CA TYR A 17 -10.45 -12.42 -8.36
C TYR A 17 -10.76 -11.67 -7.06
N GLU A 18 -11.90 -10.99 -7.04
CA GLU A 18 -12.39 -10.28 -5.86
C GLU A 18 -12.47 -11.22 -4.64
N GLY A 19 -11.98 -10.76 -3.49
CA GLY A 19 -11.94 -11.51 -2.24
C GLY A 19 -10.79 -12.52 -2.12
N GLU A 20 -9.96 -12.69 -3.16
CA GLU A 20 -8.80 -13.57 -3.07
C GLU A 20 -7.65 -12.93 -2.28
N LYS A 21 -7.02 -13.73 -1.41
CA LYS A 21 -5.75 -13.41 -0.75
C LYS A 21 -4.63 -14.21 -1.43
N VAL A 22 -3.69 -13.50 -2.04
CA VAL A 22 -2.59 -14.09 -2.82
C VAL A 22 -1.25 -13.82 -2.17
N LEU A 23 -0.50 -14.87 -1.85
CA LEU A 23 0.88 -14.77 -1.37
C LEU A 23 1.85 -14.98 -2.54
N ILE A 24 2.71 -13.98 -2.79
CA ILE A 24 3.80 -14.06 -3.75
C ILE A 24 5.11 -14.28 -2.99
N ALA A 25 5.65 -15.50 -3.03
CA ALA A 25 6.86 -15.88 -2.34
C ALA A 25 8.00 -16.15 -3.32
N GLY A 26 9.23 -15.85 -2.90
CA GLY A 26 10.44 -16.11 -3.68
C GLY A 26 11.67 -15.46 -3.07
N PRO A 27 12.89 -15.84 -3.52
CA PRO A 27 14.13 -15.27 -3.01
C PRO A 27 14.22 -13.76 -3.26
N SER A 28 15.13 -13.08 -2.54
CA SER A 28 15.45 -11.68 -2.82
C SER A 28 15.92 -11.52 -4.26
N GLY A 29 15.49 -10.44 -4.92
CA GLY A 29 15.81 -10.17 -6.32
C GLY A 29 14.99 -10.97 -7.35
N SER A 30 14.00 -11.77 -6.93
CA SER A 30 13.14 -12.53 -7.87
C SER A 30 12.08 -11.70 -8.60
N GLY A 31 11.98 -10.40 -8.31
CA GLY A 31 11.04 -9.49 -8.98
C GLY A 31 9.72 -9.25 -8.24
N LYS A 32 9.55 -9.67 -6.98
CA LYS A 32 8.32 -9.47 -6.20
C LYS A 32 7.92 -8.00 -6.12
N SER A 33 8.81 -7.15 -5.64
CA SER A 33 8.57 -5.69 -5.54
C SER A 33 8.44 -5.04 -6.91
N THR A 34 9.10 -5.55 -7.94
CA THR A 34 8.91 -5.09 -9.33
C THR A 34 7.48 -5.36 -9.80
N LEU A 35 6.94 -6.56 -9.50
CA LEU A 35 5.55 -6.89 -9.83
C LEU A 35 4.57 -5.99 -9.05
N ALA A 36 4.80 -5.79 -7.74
CA ALA A 36 4.00 -4.88 -6.93
C ALA A 36 4.01 -3.45 -7.50
N ASN A 37 5.19 -2.96 -7.93
CA ASN A 37 5.34 -1.64 -8.53
C ASN A 37 4.69 -1.51 -9.92
N CYS A 38 4.55 -2.60 -10.65
CA CYS A 38 3.73 -2.60 -11.87
C CYS A 38 2.24 -2.48 -11.54
N ILE A 39 1.77 -3.16 -10.48
CA ILE A 39 0.35 -3.15 -10.10
C ILE A 39 -0.05 -1.79 -9.51
N ASN A 40 0.80 -1.16 -8.67
CA ASN A 40 0.49 0.14 -8.07
C ASN A 40 0.78 1.34 -8.98
N GLY A 41 1.29 1.10 -10.20
CA GLY A 41 1.55 2.13 -11.20
C GLY A 41 2.85 2.91 -11.02
N LEU A 42 3.71 2.56 -10.06
CA LEU A 42 5.04 3.18 -9.96
C LEU A 42 5.91 2.84 -11.18
N ILE A 43 5.71 1.68 -11.77
CA ILE A 43 6.28 1.29 -13.05
C ILE A 43 5.16 1.28 -14.10
N PRO A 44 5.29 1.97 -15.25
CA PRO A 44 6.48 2.68 -15.76
C PRO A 44 6.57 4.16 -15.35
N PHE A 45 5.61 4.72 -14.63
CA PHE A 45 5.43 6.17 -14.49
C PHE A 45 6.58 6.88 -13.72
N SER A 46 7.20 6.18 -12.76
CA SER A 46 8.29 6.76 -11.94
C SER A 46 9.69 6.27 -12.35
N THR A 47 9.78 5.40 -13.36
CA THR A 47 11.05 4.79 -13.76
C THR A 47 11.04 4.52 -15.27
N ASP A 48 12.17 4.78 -15.94
CA ASP A 48 12.41 4.43 -17.34
C ASP A 48 12.55 2.90 -17.51
N ILE A 49 11.43 2.20 -17.35
CA ILE A 49 11.35 0.74 -17.49
C ILE A 49 10.38 0.42 -18.62
N GLU A 50 10.83 -0.38 -19.56
CA GLU A 50 9.99 -0.88 -20.63
C GLU A 50 9.10 -2.00 -20.13
N ILE A 51 7.79 -1.86 -20.35
CA ILE A 51 6.77 -2.89 -20.08
C ILE A 51 6.18 -3.35 -21.39
N SER A 52 6.10 -4.66 -21.56
CA SER A 52 5.35 -5.29 -22.65
C SER A 52 4.24 -6.18 -22.09
N GLY A 53 3.18 -6.36 -22.86
CA GLY A 53 2.02 -7.14 -22.42
C GLY A 53 0.85 -6.29 -21.96
N SER A 54 -0.02 -6.87 -21.13
CA SER A 54 -1.26 -6.26 -20.64
C SER A 54 -1.38 -6.47 -19.13
N LEU A 55 -1.60 -5.37 -18.39
CA LEU A 55 -1.96 -5.38 -16.98
C LEU A 55 -3.30 -4.67 -16.84
N LYS A 56 -4.29 -5.37 -16.27
CA LYS A 56 -5.62 -4.81 -16.07
C LYS A 56 -6.03 -4.83 -14.61
N ILE A 57 -6.65 -3.74 -14.16
CA ILE A 57 -7.32 -3.64 -12.87
C ILE A 57 -8.79 -3.36 -13.13
N LYS A 58 -9.68 -4.22 -12.65
CA LYS A 58 -11.15 -4.12 -12.91
C LYS A 58 -11.46 -3.99 -14.41
N GLY A 59 -10.73 -4.72 -15.25
CA GLY A 59 -10.89 -4.72 -16.71
C GLY A 59 -10.29 -3.52 -17.44
N LYS A 60 -9.76 -2.52 -16.75
CA LYS A 60 -9.09 -1.34 -17.34
C LYS A 60 -7.61 -1.58 -17.49
N GLU A 61 -7.03 -1.28 -18.65
CA GLU A 61 -5.59 -1.33 -18.88
C GLU A 61 -4.88 -0.26 -18.04
N THR A 62 -3.87 -0.65 -17.26
CA THR A 62 -3.16 0.30 -16.39
C THR A 62 -2.34 1.33 -17.17
N LYS A 63 -1.87 0.98 -18.38
CA LYS A 63 -1.16 1.92 -19.28
C LYS A 63 -2.02 3.10 -19.74
N ASP A 64 -3.35 2.96 -19.70
CA ASP A 64 -4.32 3.98 -20.12
C ASP A 64 -4.79 4.84 -18.93
N LEU A 65 -4.30 4.56 -17.71
CA LEU A 65 -4.63 5.24 -16.47
C LEU A 65 -3.45 6.06 -15.97
N SER A 66 -3.72 7.18 -15.31
CA SER A 66 -2.73 7.92 -14.54
C SER A 66 -2.39 7.20 -13.22
N VAL A 67 -1.22 7.51 -12.63
CA VAL A 67 -0.86 7.02 -11.27
C VAL A 67 -1.93 7.40 -10.24
N PHE A 68 -2.52 8.59 -10.37
CA PHE A 68 -3.61 9.03 -9.50
C PHE A 68 -4.87 8.15 -9.60
N GLU A 69 -5.25 7.75 -10.82
CA GLU A 69 -6.40 6.84 -11.00
C GLU A 69 -6.10 5.44 -10.45
N ILE A 70 -4.87 4.95 -10.63
CA ILE A 70 -4.43 3.67 -10.06
C ILE A 70 -4.42 3.74 -8.53
N SER A 71 -3.93 4.84 -7.92
CA SER A 71 -3.87 4.99 -6.46
C SER A 71 -5.24 5.03 -5.77
N LYS A 72 -6.32 5.29 -6.51
CA LYS A 72 -7.70 5.16 -6.01
C LYS A 72 -8.15 3.71 -5.91
N MET A 73 -7.58 2.82 -6.71
CA MET A 73 -7.94 1.41 -6.75
C MET A 73 -6.97 0.54 -5.95
N VAL A 74 -5.71 0.96 -5.85
CA VAL A 74 -4.62 0.17 -5.25
C VAL A 74 -4.02 0.92 -4.08
N GLY A 75 -4.11 0.34 -2.89
CA GLY A 75 -3.41 0.78 -1.70
C GLY A 75 -2.16 -0.06 -1.48
N THR A 76 -1.04 0.56 -1.11
CA THR A 76 0.24 -0.13 -0.89
C THR A 76 0.77 0.14 0.51
N VAL A 77 1.07 -0.93 1.24
CA VAL A 77 1.80 -0.90 2.51
C VAL A 77 3.24 -1.32 2.22
N LEU A 78 4.18 -0.41 2.39
CA LEU A 78 5.60 -0.63 2.11
C LEU A 78 6.31 -1.35 3.28
N GLN A 79 7.48 -1.90 2.98
CA GLN A 79 8.35 -2.60 3.94
C GLN A 79 8.78 -1.69 5.11
N ASP A 80 9.08 -0.42 4.83
CA ASP A 80 9.48 0.56 5.83
C ASP A 80 8.37 1.59 6.08
N PRO A 81 7.63 1.47 7.20
CA PRO A 81 6.58 2.43 7.54
C PRO A 81 7.09 3.87 7.73
N ASP A 82 8.31 4.05 8.23
CA ASP A 82 8.87 5.38 8.52
C ASP A 82 9.03 6.23 7.25
N SER A 83 9.24 5.60 6.11
CA SER A 83 9.34 6.28 4.82
C SER A 83 8.00 6.77 4.26
N GLN A 84 6.88 6.35 4.85
CA GLN A 84 5.54 6.71 4.39
C GLN A 84 4.89 7.85 5.19
N PHE A 85 5.39 8.18 6.39
CA PHE A 85 4.77 9.20 7.23
C PHE A 85 5.03 10.61 6.73
N ILE A 86 3.94 11.38 6.61
CA ILE A 86 3.91 12.78 6.14
C ILE A 86 3.27 13.66 7.21
N GLY A 87 2.27 13.16 7.94
CA GLY A 87 1.54 13.87 8.98
C GLY A 87 2.39 14.17 10.22
N LEU A 88 2.12 15.28 10.89
CA LEU A 88 2.72 15.60 12.19
C LEU A 88 2.12 14.74 13.31
N THR A 89 0.87 14.35 13.16
CA THR A 89 0.14 13.44 14.04
C THR A 89 -0.35 12.22 13.29
N VAL A 90 -0.64 11.15 14.02
CA VAL A 90 -1.26 9.93 13.47
C VAL A 90 -2.56 10.24 12.74
N ALA A 91 -3.39 11.12 13.31
CA ALA A 91 -4.66 11.50 12.68
C ALA A 91 -4.46 12.20 11.34
N GLU A 92 -3.49 13.13 11.26
CA GLU A 92 -3.15 13.83 10.02
C GLU A 92 -2.58 12.88 8.98
N ASP A 93 -1.73 11.94 9.39
CA ASP A 93 -1.14 10.97 8.50
C ASP A 93 -2.20 10.05 7.86
N ILE A 94 -3.13 9.53 8.67
CA ILE A 94 -4.27 8.74 8.18
C ILE A 94 -5.17 9.58 7.27
N ALA A 95 -5.41 10.86 7.59
CA ALA A 95 -6.27 11.76 6.82
C ALA A 95 -5.66 12.21 5.49
N PHE A 96 -4.36 12.12 5.32
CA PHE A 96 -3.62 12.72 4.20
C PHE A 96 -4.20 12.37 2.81
N LYS A 97 -4.57 11.11 2.59
CA LYS A 97 -5.19 10.68 1.33
C LYS A 97 -6.57 11.33 1.12
N LEU A 98 -7.34 11.49 2.18
CA LEU A 98 -8.67 12.12 2.12
C LEU A 98 -8.57 13.62 1.85
N GLU A 99 -7.55 14.29 2.39
CA GLU A 99 -7.26 15.70 2.10
C GLU A 99 -6.94 15.90 0.62
N ASN A 100 -6.09 15.05 0.05
CA ASN A 100 -5.77 15.07 -1.39
C ASN A 100 -7.00 14.84 -2.28
N ASN A 101 -7.99 14.10 -1.78
CA ASN A 101 -9.27 13.88 -2.46
C ASN A 101 -10.33 14.95 -2.13
N CYS A 102 -9.96 16.04 -1.45
CA CYS A 102 -10.84 17.16 -1.08
C CYS A 102 -12.08 16.73 -0.28
N VAL A 103 -11.95 15.69 0.56
CA VAL A 103 -13.03 15.23 1.45
C VAL A 103 -13.28 16.28 2.53
N SER A 104 -14.53 16.49 2.94
CA SER A 104 -14.87 17.45 3.97
C SER A 104 -14.26 17.09 5.34
N GLN A 105 -13.91 18.09 6.15
CA GLN A 105 -13.28 17.87 7.45
C GLN A 105 -14.14 16.99 8.39
N GLU A 106 -15.46 17.15 8.33
CA GLU A 106 -16.38 16.33 9.13
C GLU A 106 -16.31 14.85 8.72
N GLU A 107 -16.31 14.59 7.44
CA GLU A 107 -16.23 13.23 6.89
C GLU A 107 -14.85 12.62 7.13
N MET A 108 -13.77 13.39 6.94
CA MET A 108 -12.40 12.95 7.28
C MET A 108 -12.31 12.47 8.73
N LYS A 109 -12.80 13.27 9.68
CA LYS A 109 -12.81 12.89 11.12
C LYS A 109 -13.58 11.59 11.35
N LYS A 110 -14.72 11.40 10.69
CA LYS A 110 -15.51 10.16 10.81
C LYS A 110 -14.73 8.95 10.28
N LYS A 111 -14.14 9.07 9.08
CA LYS A 111 -13.36 8.00 8.44
C LYS A 111 -12.11 7.66 9.26
N VAL A 112 -11.33 8.66 9.68
CA VAL A 112 -10.13 8.46 10.53
C VAL A 112 -10.49 7.74 11.83
N ASN A 113 -11.52 8.18 12.54
CA ASN A 113 -11.98 7.53 13.78
C ASN A 113 -12.47 6.10 13.52
N TYR A 114 -13.08 5.83 12.38
CA TYR A 114 -13.54 4.49 12.02
C TYR A 114 -12.37 3.54 11.77
N VAL A 115 -11.43 3.92 10.88
CA VAL A 115 -10.30 3.04 10.56
C VAL A 115 -9.34 2.87 11.72
N SER A 116 -9.15 3.91 12.56
CA SER A 116 -8.27 3.83 13.73
C SER A 116 -8.74 2.78 14.74
N LYS A 117 -10.05 2.58 14.87
CA LYS A 117 -10.64 1.51 15.69
C LYS A 117 -10.42 0.13 15.07
N ILE A 118 -10.55 0.01 13.73
CA ILE A 118 -10.31 -1.27 13.03
C ILE A 118 -8.88 -1.76 13.29
N VAL A 119 -7.90 -0.86 13.24
CA VAL A 119 -6.50 -1.22 13.44
C VAL A 119 -6.01 -1.08 14.88
N ASP A 120 -6.90 -0.77 15.86
CA ASP A 120 -6.58 -0.63 17.28
C ASP A 120 -5.48 0.42 17.54
N ILE A 121 -5.69 1.65 17.05
CA ILE A 121 -4.78 2.80 17.21
C ILE A 121 -5.51 4.10 17.64
N GLU A 122 -6.79 4.03 17.93
CA GLU A 122 -7.63 5.21 18.25
C GLU A 122 -7.12 6.04 19.43
N ASN A 123 -6.42 5.43 20.38
CA ASN A 123 -5.86 6.09 21.55
C ASN A 123 -4.51 6.78 21.26
N ARG A 124 -4.07 6.84 20.00
CA ARG A 124 -2.77 7.35 19.56
C ARG A 124 -2.88 8.45 18.51
N LEU A 125 -4.09 8.88 18.16
CA LEU A 125 -4.35 9.81 17.06
C LEU A 125 -3.62 11.15 17.19
N ASP A 126 -3.43 11.63 18.42
CA ASP A 126 -2.76 12.91 18.70
C ASP A 126 -1.23 12.79 18.84
N LEU A 127 -0.68 11.54 18.76
CA LEU A 127 0.76 11.33 18.89
C LEU A 127 1.46 11.53 17.55
N ALA A 128 2.73 11.90 17.61
CA ALA A 128 3.58 11.93 16.43
C ALA A 128 3.95 10.51 15.99
N PRO A 129 3.89 10.19 14.68
CA PRO A 129 4.17 8.84 14.17
C PRO A 129 5.52 8.27 14.62
N TYR A 130 6.56 9.10 14.68
CA TYR A 130 7.90 8.65 15.08
C TYR A 130 7.99 8.18 16.54
N SER A 131 7.02 8.54 17.41
CA SER A 131 6.98 8.10 18.81
C SER A 131 6.37 6.71 19.00
N LEU A 132 5.87 6.11 17.95
CA LEU A 132 5.18 4.83 17.97
C LEU A 132 6.16 3.65 17.88
N SER A 133 5.75 2.49 18.43
CA SER A 133 6.45 1.22 18.19
C SER A 133 6.28 0.77 16.73
N GLY A 134 7.18 -0.13 16.25
CA GLY A 134 7.12 -0.64 14.87
C GLY A 134 5.74 -1.23 14.51
N GLY A 135 5.14 -2.03 15.39
CA GLY A 135 3.80 -2.57 15.14
C GLY A 135 2.70 -1.51 15.13
N GLN A 136 2.81 -0.45 15.96
CA GLN A 136 1.88 0.68 15.92
C GLN A 136 2.03 1.49 14.63
N LYS A 137 3.26 1.74 14.18
CA LYS A 137 3.56 2.40 12.91
C LYS A 137 2.92 1.66 11.74
N GLN A 138 3.02 0.34 11.72
CA GLN A 138 2.40 -0.47 10.68
C GLN A 138 0.87 -0.39 10.69
N ARG A 139 0.25 -0.34 11.88
CA ARG A 139 -1.20 -0.13 12.03
C ARG A 139 -1.61 1.24 11.47
N VAL A 140 -0.83 2.29 11.71
CA VAL A 140 -1.07 3.64 11.14
C VAL A 140 -0.98 3.60 9.62
N THR A 141 0.07 2.98 9.07
CA THR A 141 0.24 2.83 7.61
C THR A 141 -0.93 2.06 6.98
N LEU A 142 -1.37 0.98 7.63
CA LEU A 142 -2.54 0.23 7.18
C LEU A 142 -3.80 1.10 7.24
N ALA A 143 -4.04 1.84 8.33
CA ALA A 143 -5.18 2.75 8.44
C ALA A 143 -5.19 3.80 7.33
N GLY A 144 -4.06 4.47 7.07
CA GLY A 144 -3.93 5.45 5.98
C GLY A 144 -4.14 4.84 4.59
N THR A 145 -3.85 3.54 4.43
CA THR A 145 -4.08 2.84 3.17
C THR A 145 -5.55 2.51 2.95
N ILE A 146 -6.26 2.07 4.00
CA ILE A 146 -7.67 1.61 3.88
C ILE A 146 -8.71 2.72 4.16
N VAL A 147 -8.29 3.91 4.59
CA VAL A 147 -9.20 5.02 4.94
C VAL A 147 -10.09 5.49 3.77
N ASP A 148 -9.66 5.23 2.56
CA ASP A 148 -10.32 5.62 1.32
C ASP A 148 -10.58 4.40 0.42
N ASP A 149 -11.38 3.48 0.90
CA ASP A 149 -11.95 2.31 0.21
C ASP A 149 -11.22 1.88 -1.08
N VAL A 150 -10.06 1.24 -0.95
CA VAL A 150 -9.32 0.72 -2.10
C VAL A 150 -9.80 -0.68 -2.48
N ASP A 151 -9.72 -1.02 -3.77
CA ASP A 151 -10.14 -2.33 -4.29
C ASP A 151 -9.07 -3.41 -4.08
N ILE A 152 -7.79 -3.02 -4.08
CA ILE A 152 -6.64 -3.92 -3.98
C ILE A 152 -5.72 -3.41 -2.88
N LEU A 153 -5.32 -4.29 -1.98
CA LEU A 153 -4.28 -4.04 -0.98
C LEU A 153 -3.01 -4.81 -1.36
N LEU A 154 -1.93 -4.07 -1.53
CA LEU A 154 -0.59 -4.62 -1.74
C LEU A 154 0.23 -4.49 -0.46
N PHE A 155 0.87 -5.58 -0.06
CA PHE A 155 1.78 -5.62 1.07
C PHE A 155 3.17 -6.05 0.59
N ASP A 156 4.13 -5.14 0.61
CA ASP A 156 5.53 -5.44 0.25
C ASP A 156 6.34 -5.71 1.53
N GLU A 157 6.53 -6.98 1.86
CA GLU A 157 7.26 -7.46 3.05
C GLU A 157 6.80 -6.81 4.38
N PRO A 158 5.49 -6.72 4.67
CA PRO A 158 4.95 -5.91 5.78
C PRO A 158 5.39 -6.39 7.17
N LEU A 159 5.99 -7.57 7.28
CA LEU A 159 6.41 -8.17 8.55
C LEU A 159 7.92 -8.09 8.78
N ALA A 160 8.70 -7.61 7.82
CA ALA A 160 10.15 -7.69 7.85
C ALA A 160 10.80 -6.96 9.05
N SER A 161 10.16 -5.90 9.55
CA SER A 161 10.63 -5.06 10.65
C SER A 161 9.93 -5.33 11.99
N LEU A 162 9.03 -6.32 12.06
CA LEU A 162 8.23 -6.60 13.25
C LEU A 162 8.79 -7.75 14.08
N ASP A 163 8.61 -7.64 15.40
CA ASP A 163 8.75 -8.80 16.27
C ASP A 163 7.64 -9.85 15.99
N PRO A 164 7.84 -11.12 16.38
CA PRO A 164 6.88 -12.19 16.04
C PRO A 164 5.46 -11.98 16.57
N ALA A 165 5.28 -11.30 17.71
CA ALA A 165 3.96 -11.04 18.27
C ALA A 165 3.23 -9.94 17.50
N ALA A 166 3.92 -8.84 17.16
CA ALA A 166 3.40 -7.78 16.33
C ALA A 166 3.10 -8.27 14.91
N GLY A 167 3.97 -9.13 14.36
CA GLY A 167 3.76 -9.76 13.05
C GLY A 167 2.48 -10.60 13.00
N LYS A 168 2.24 -11.42 14.03
CA LYS A 168 0.99 -12.22 14.13
C LYS A 168 -0.24 -11.31 14.18
N ALA A 169 -0.23 -10.28 15.03
CA ALA A 169 -1.34 -9.34 15.14
C ALA A 169 -1.60 -8.59 13.83
N SER A 170 -0.56 -8.26 13.06
CA SER A 170 -0.70 -7.63 11.74
C SER A 170 -1.33 -8.55 10.71
N ILE A 171 -0.99 -9.85 10.70
CA ILE A 171 -1.61 -10.85 9.81
C ILE A 171 -3.10 -11.02 10.12
N GLU A 172 -3.50 -10.94 11.39
CA GLU A 172 -4.90 -11.05 11.79
C GLU A 172 -5.76 -9.85 11.34
N LEU A 173 -5.13 -8.71 11.03
CA LEU A 173 -5.79 -7.50 10.50
C LEU A 173 -5.94 -7.52 8.98
N ILE A 174 -5.11 -8.28 8.27
CA ILE A 174 -5.12 -8.48 6.82
C ILE A 174 -6.07 -9.63 6.44
#